data_b3b3bc1528af4f3606bbd170b7cc3d16
#
_entry.id   b3b3bc1528af4f3606bbd170b7cc3d16
#
_cell.length_a   1.000
_cell.length_b   1.000
_cell.length_c   1.000
_cell.angle_alpha   90.00
_cell.angle_beta   90.00
_cell.angle_gamma   90.00
#
_symmetry.space_group_name_H-M   'P 1'
#
loop_
_entity.id
_entity.type
_entity.pdbx_description
1 polymer ?
#
loop_
_entity_poly.entity_id
_entity_poly.type
_entity_poly.pdbx_seq_one_letter_code
_entity_poly.pdbx_strand_id
1 'polypeptide(L)'
;MLKNNTDDNLNISESPVTATSPIEDENNIILWAEELVSKYQIESPPVDIEKLATKVGIKEIHKADISIDGFLLPTQGGFVLTINKNSHPIRQRFTCAHEIAHTYFEPLDCELRRTDNQESSTQKVRDSELEHLCDIAATHMLMPDKMFRQASLKLSTSIEAISILANMFQTSIPSTAIRFVDTSRMPTILIFSQVYDKPNSSPKLRVRWSAQSKESLHSHTFYIPTFTPIKEDSKLYQAYKNESVCKGFENLDIGNLKGAYYTESKSFHFGDDRYLISLIFLEAHTKKLL
;
A
#
# COMPACT_ATOMS: atom_id res chain seq x y z
N MET A 1 7.60 16.91 -50.95
CA MET A 1 7.82 17.48 -49.60
C MET A 1 7.49 16.41 -48.56
N LEU A 2 8.51 15.70 -48.16
CA LEU A 2 8.43 14.60 -47.17
C LEU A 2 8.51 15.21 -45.77
N LYS A 3 7.54 14.92 -44.92
CA LYS A 3 7.61 15.25 -43.52
C LYS A 3 8.15 14.03 -42.77
N ASN A 4 9.30 14.24 -42.18
CA ASN A 4 9.94 13.29 -41.28
C ASN A 4 9.11 13.12 -40.01
N ASN A 5 8.70 11.88 -39.75
CA ASN A 5 8.32 11.45 -38.42
C ASN A 5 9.62 11.20 -37.65
N THR A 6 9.90 12.03 -36.70
CA THR A 6 10.91 11.77 -35.70
C THR A 6 10.30 10.82 -34.65
N ASP A 7 10.75 9.58 -34.67
CA ASP A 7 10.56 8.62 -33.59
C ASP A 7 11.31 9.16 -32.36
N ASP A 8 10.56 9.71 -31.40
CA ASP A 8 11.05 10.00 -30.07
C ASP A 8 11.26 8.68 -29.29
N ASN A 9 12.34 7.98 -29.62
CA ASN A 9 12.93 6.98 -28.75
C ASN A 9 13.56 7.71 -27.56
N LEU A 10 12.76 7.93 -26.51
CA LEU A 10 13.24 8.41 -25.24
C LEU A 10 13.97 7.28 -24.53
N ASN A 11 15.30 7.44 -24.49
CA ASN A 11 16.20 6.77 -23.55
C ASN A 11 15.63 6.93 -22.14
N ILE A 12 14.95 5.90 -21.63
CA ILE A 12 14.78 5.72 -20.19
C ILE A 12 16.17 5.34 -19.71
N SER A 13 16.75 6.19 -18.88
CA SER A 13 18.09 6.03 -18.31
C SER A 13 18.33 4.57 -17.92
N GLU A 14 19.43 4.02 -18.45
CA GLU A 14 19.93 2.71 -18.11
C GLU A 14 19.88 2.50 -16.59
N SER A 15 19.19 1.47 -16.15
CA SER A 15 19.20 1.06 -14.74
C SER A 15 20.61 0.60 -14.39
N PRO A 16 21.31 1.28 -13.48
CA PRO A 16 22.58 0.76 -13.00
C PRO A 16 22.27 -0.35 -11.99
N VAL A 17 22.44 -1.59 -12.38
CA VAL A 17 22.54 -2.71 -11.42
C VAL A 17 23.90 -2.61 -10.72
N THR A 18 24.07 -1.59 -9.92
CA THR A 18 25.11 -1.52 -8.88
C THR A 18 24.39 -1.82 -7.56
N ALA A 19 25.04 -2.60 -6.69
CA ALA A 19 24.51 -2.91 -5.37
C ALA A 19 24.31 -1.61 -4.56
N THR A 20 23.13 -1.02 -4.69
CA THR A 20 22.68 0.15 -3.95
C THR A 20 22.15 -0.30 -2.57
N SER A 21 22.07 0.62 -1.62
CA SER A 21 21.46 0.29 -0.33
C SER A 21 19.93 0.08 -0.51
N PRO A 22 19.27 -0.76 0.29
CA PRO A 22 17.81 -0.96 0.19
C PRO A 22 16.99 0.33 0.22
N ILE A 23 17.44 1.33 0.98
CA ILE A 23 16.78 2.65 1.07
C ILE A 23 16.91 3.43 -0.25
N GLU A 24 18.05 3.30 -0.94
CA GLU A 24 18.30 3.96 -2.22
C GLU A 24 17.42 3.35 -3.30
N ASP A 25 17.21 2.06 -3.28
CA ASP A 25 16.32 1.34 -4.19
C ASP A 25 14.85 1.70 -3.97
N GLU A 26 14.38 1.84 -2.72
CA GLU A 26 13.03 2.33 -2.41
C GLU A 26 12.79 3.74 -2.97
N ASN A 27 13.72 4.67 -2.76
CA ASN A 27 13.57 6.03 -3.27
C ASN A 27 13.53 6.07 -4.81
N ASN A 28 14.37 5.28 -5.47
CA ASN A 28 14.43 5.23 -6.92
C ASN A 28 13.14 4.68 -7.51
N ILE A 29 12.59 3.60 -6.95
CA ILE A 29 11.35 3.00 -7.44
C ILE A 29 10.13 3.91 -7.17
N ILE A 30 10.12 4.64 -6.06
CA ILE A 30 9.10 5.66 -5.77
C ILE A 30 9.14 6.76 -6.82
N LEU A 31 10.32 7.33 -7.07
CA LEU A 31 10.50 8.38 -8.07
C LEU A 31 10.04 7.92 -9.45
N TRP A 32 10.46 6.73 -9.87
CA TRP A 32 10.02 6.14 -11.13
C TRP A 32 8.50 6.00 -11.22
N ALA A 33 7.85 5.48 -10.19
CA ALA A 33 6.40 5.31 -10.18
C ALA A 33 5.64 6.65 -10.27
N GLU A 34 6.10 7.67 -9.54
CA GLU A 34 5.53 9.03 -9.57
C GLU A 34 5.76 9.72 -10.93
N GLU A 35 6.95 9.58 -11.52
CA GLU A 35 7.28 10.10 -12.84
C GLU A 35 6.43 9.42 -13.92
N LEU A 36 6.21 8.11 -13.83
CA LEU A 36 5.37 7.37 -14.76
C LEU A 36 3.96 7.93 -14.80
N VAL A 37 3.33 8.14 -13.64
CA VAL A 37 1.99 8.74 -13.55
C VAL A 37 1.97 10.17 -14.11
N SER A 38 2.97 10.98 -13.75
CA SER A 38 3.08 12.37 -14.18
C SER A 38 3.29 12.50 -15.68
N LYS A 39 4.18 11.69 -16.26
CA LYS A 39 4.51 11.67 -17.69
C LYS A 39 3.28 11.41 -18.57
N TYR A 40 2.36 10.57 -18.09
CA TYR A 40 1.15 10.25 -18.85
C TYR A 40 -0.05 11.11 -18.48
N GLN A 41 0.19 12.24 -17.79
CA GLN A 41 -0.78 13.30 -17.51
C GLN A 41 -2.06 12.77 -16.86
N ILE A 42 -1.89 11.87 -15.89
CA ILE A 42 -3.00 11.40 -15.07
C ILE A 42 -3.15 12.38 -13.91
N GLU A 43 -4.18 13.24 -13.97
CA GLU A 43 -4.31 14.38 -13.07
C GLU A 43 -5.36 14.19 -11.98
N SER A 44 -6.15 13.13 -12.06
CA SER A 44 -7.24 12.88 -11.10
C SER A 44 -7.37 11.40 -10.74
N PRO A 45 -7.73 11.07 -9.48
CA PRO A 45 -8.03 9.71 -9.09
C PRO A 45 -9.42 9.24 -9.62
N PRO A 46 -9.61 7.96 -9.83
CA PRO A 46 -8.61 6.90 -9.69
C PRO A 46 -7.64 6.88 -10.88
N VAL A 47 -6.37 6.56 -10.63
CA VAL A 47 -5.37 6.41 -11.69
C VAL A 47 -5.81 5.30 -12.65
N ASP A 48 -5.80 5.56 -13.95
CA ASP A 48 -6.06 4.55 -14.98
C ASP A 48 -4.83 3.66 -15.15
N ILE A 49 -4.79 2.58 -14.36
CA ILE A 49 -3.64 1.69 -14.29
C ILE A 49 -3.48 0.83 -15.55
N GLU A 50 -4.57 0.48 -16.23
CA GLU A 50 -4.53 -0.27 -17.49
C GLU A 50 -3.91 0.59 -18.61
N LYS A 51 -4.19 1.90 -18.61
CA LYS A 51 -3.52 2.85 -19.50
C LYS A 51 -2.02 2.95 -19.20
N LEU A 52 -1.61 2.97 -17.93
CA LEU A 52 -0.18 2.93 -17.58
C LEU A 52 0.49 1.65 -18.05
N ALA A 53 -0.17 0.50 -17.90
CA ALA A 53 0.35 -0.80 -18.36
C ALA A 53 0.73 -0.77 -19.84
N THR A 54 -0.14 -0.22 -20.69
CA THR A 54 0.16 -0.12 -22.14
C THR A 54 1.38 0.76 -22.44
N LYS A 55 1.68 1.72 -21.56
CA LYS A 55 2.80 2.67 -21.73
C LYS A 55 4.16 2.12 -21.33
N VAL A 56 4.18 1.05 -20.52
CA VAL A 56 5.42 0.35 -20.15
C VAL A 56 5.66 -0.92 -20.98
N GLY A 57 4.93 -1.10 -22.07
CA GLY A 57 5.13 -2.22 -22.99
C GLY A 57 4.28 -3.46 -22.71
N ILE A 58 3.29 -3.37 -21.78
CA ILE A 58 2.30 -4.43 -21.61
C ILE A 58 1.29 -4.32 -22.75
N LYS A 59 1.35 -5.27 -23.69
CA LYS A 59 0.55 -5.25 -24.92
C LYS A 59 -0.87 -5.73 -24.71
N GLU A 60 -1.03 -6.71 -23.84
CA GLU A 60 -2.31 -7.37 -23.58
C GLU A 60 -2.49 -7.62 -22.08
N ILE A 61 -3.71 -7.45 -21.60
CA ILE A 61 -4.11 -7.77 -20.23
C ILE A 61 -5.22 -8.82 -20.30
N HIS A 62 -4.93 -10.01 -19.82
CA HIS A 62 -5.89 -11.12 -19.78
C HIS A 62 -6.45 -11.30 -18.36
N LYS A 63 -7.74 -11.63 -18.27
CA LYS A 63 -8.38 -12.05 -17.03
C LYS A 63 -8.71 -13.53 -17.13
N ALA A 64 -8.04 -14.36 -16.32
CA ALA A 64 -8.17 -15.80 -16.34
C ALA A 64 -8.48 -16.37 -14.94
N ASP A 65 -8.96 -17.60 -14.92
CA ASP A 65 -9.12 -18.37 -13.69
C ASP A 65 -7.79 -19.02 -13.34
N ILE A 66 -7.06 -18.38 -12.42
CA ILE A 66 -5.73 -18.80 -11.97
C ILE A 66 -5.68 -18.82 -10.45
N SER A 67 -4.76 -19.58 -9.86
CA SER A 67 -4.62 -19.74 -8.40
C SER A 67 -3.82 -18.64 -7.71
N ILE A 68 -3.13 -17.78 -8.47
CA ILE A 68 -2.37 -16.64 -8.00
C ILE A 68 -3.06 -15.33 -8.41
N ASP A 69 -2.63 -14.19 -7.88
CA ASP A 69 -3.25 -12.90 -8.19
C ASP A 69 -3.02 -12.44 -9.62
N GLY A 70 -1.81 -12.65 -10.15
CA GLY A 70 -1.42 -12.34 -11.52
C GLY A 70 0.01 -12.75 -11.81
N PHE A 71 0.43 -12.55 -13.04
CA PHE A 71 1.81 -12.70 -13.47
C PHE A 71 2.06 -11.99 -14.80
N LEU A 72 3.31 -11.59 -15.00
CA LEU A 72 3.81 -10.94 -16.20
C LEU A 72 4.61 -11.94 -17.04
N LEU A 73 4.31 -12.04 -18.33
CA LEU A 73 5.04 -12.87 -19.28
C LEU A 73 5.76 -11.99 -20.30
N PRO A 74 7.08 -12.10 -20.42
CA PRO A 74 7.81 -11.46 -21.51
C PRO A 74 7.44 -12.10 -22.85
N THR A 75 7.30 -11.28 -23.87
CA THR A 75 7.02 -11.68 -25.25
C THR A 75 7.92 -10.94 -26.22
N GLN A 76 7.92 -11.32 -27.48
CA GLN A 76 8.69 -10.59 -28.49
C GLN A 76 8.21 -9.12 -28.58
N GLY A 77 9.00 -8.22 -28.00
CA GLY A 77 8.80 -6.77 -28.01
C GLY A 77 7.80 -6.24 -26.99
N GLY A 78 7.63 -6.90 -25.83
CA GLY A 78 6.82 -6.40 -24.71
C GLY A 78 6.39 -7.49 -23.75
N PHE A 79 5.29 -7.26 -23.04
CA PHE A 79 4.77 -8.17 -22.02
C PHE A 79 3.29 -8.48 -22.24
N VAL A 80 2.86 -9.62 -21.72
CA VAL A 80 1.45 -9.99 -21.53
C VAL A 80 1.21 -10.17 -20.05
N LEU A 81 0.23 -9.45 -19.51
CA LEU A 81 -0.19 -9.54 -18.13
C LEU A 81 -1.41 -10.44 -18.01
N THR A 82 -1.39 -11.39 -17.08
CA THR A 82 -2.56 -12.20 -16.73
C THR A 82 -2.95 -11.91 -15.27
N ILE A 83 -4.22 -11.56 -15.05
CA ILE A 83 -4.78 -11.24 -13.73
C ILE A 83 -5.88 -12.25 -13.39
N ASN A 84 -5.95 -12.65 -12.12
CA ASN A 84 -7.01 -13.52 -11.63
C ASN A 84 -8.37 -12.82 -11.71
N LYS A 85 -9.26 -13.36 -12.56
CA LYS A 85 -10.62 -12.83 -12.74
C LYS A 85 -11.49 -12.92 -11.50
N ASN A 86 -11.18 -13.86 -10.57
CA ASN A 86 -11.93 -14.10 -9.35
C ASN A 86 -11.50 -13.20 -8.18
N SER A 87 -10.37 -12.51 -8.29
CA SER A 87 -9.94 -11.54 -7.29
C SER A 87 -10.85 -10.30 -7.29
N HIS A 88 -11.05 -9.71 -6.10
CA HIS A 88 -11.81 -8.46 -5.97
C HIS A 88 -11.24 -7.36 -6.88
N PRO A 89 -12.06 -6.48 -7.49
CA PRO A 89 -11.59 -5.44 -8.44
C PRO A 89 -10.44 -4.57 -7.90
N ILE A 90 -10.48 -4.18 -6.63
CA ILE A 90 -9.38 -3.44 -5.97
C ILE A 90 -8.08 -4.26 -5.96
N ARG A 91 -8.17 -5.59 -5.72
CA ARG A 91 -7.00 -6.47 -5.78
C ARG A 91 -6.47 -6.61 -7.19
N GLN A 92 -7.36 -6.75 -8.20
CA GLN A 92 -6.96 -6.77 -9.61
C GLN A 92 -6.21 -5.50 -10.02
N ARG A 93 -6.65 -4.33 -9.54
CA ARG A 93 -5.96 -3.06 -9.80
C ARG A 93 -4.57 -3.01 -9.17
N PHE A 94 -4.47 -3.48 -7.91
CA PHE A 94 -3.18 -3.56 -7.22
C PHE A 94 -2.23 -4.52 -7.95
N THR A 95 -2.72 -5.70 -8.31
CA THR A 95 -1.94 -6.68 -9.09
C THR A 95 -1.45 -6.07 -10.40
N CYS A 96 -2.31 -5.37 -11.15
CA CYS A 96 -1.88 -4.70 -12.38
C CYS A 96 -0.76 -3.70 -12.13
N ALA A 97 -0.85 -2.88 -11.08
CA ALA A 97 0.19 -1.92 -10.73
C ALA A 97 1.49 -2.60 -10.28
N HIS A 98 1.38 -3.69 -9.54
CA HIS A 98 2.50 -4.51 -9.10
C HIS A 98 3.26 -5.13 -10.29
N GLU A 99 2.53 -5.71 -11.24
CA GLU A 99 3.13 -6.27 -12.46
C GLU A 99 3.74 -5.20 -13.38
N ILE A 100 3.19 -3.98 -13.37
CA ILE A 100 3.84 -2.84 -14.03
C ILE A 100 5.20 -2.57 -13.39
N ALA A 101 5.31 -2.65 -12.06
CA ALA A 101 6.57 -2.40 -11.37
C ALA A 101 7.66 -3.42 -11.72
N HIS A 102 7.30 -4.67 -11.99
CA HIS A 102 8.25 -5.66 -12.49
C HIS A 102 8.94 -5.23 -13.79
N THR A 103 8.27 -4.46 -14.66
CA THR A 103 8.90 -3.95 -15.90
C THR A 103 10.05 -2.98 -15.65
N TYR A 104 10.18 -2.40 -14.45
CA TYR A 104 11.32 -1.57 -14.06
C TYR A 104 12.60 -2.39 -13.86
N PHE A 105 12.45 -3.61 -13.37
CA PHE A 105 13.56 -4.51 -13.04
C PHE A 105 13.92 -5.47 -14.16
N GLU A 106 12.97 -5.76 -15.05
CA GLU A 106 13.16 -6.69 -16.15
C GLU A 106 13.37 -5.93 -17.47
N PRO A 107 14.58 -5.93 -18.04
CA PRO A 107 14.79 -5.42 -19.39
C PRO A 107 13.93 -6.22 -20.37
N LEU A 108 13.38 -5.55 -21.38
CA LEU A 108 12.53 -6.16 -22.45
C LEU A 108 13.17 -7.33 -23.19
N ASP A 109 14.49 -7.52 -23.06
CA ASP A 109 15.29 -8.58 -23.68
C ASP A 109 15.63 -9.73 -22.74
N CYS A 110 15.07 -9.78 -21.52
CA CYS A 110 15.38 -10.84 -20.58
C CYS A 110 14.76 -12.17 -21.04
N GLU A 111 15.61 -13.11 -21.45
CA GLU A 111 15.19 -14.50 -21.64
C GLU A 111 14.63 -15.04 -20.31
N LEU A 112 13.48 -15.72 -20.40
CA LEU A 112 12.84 -16.41 -19.28
C LEU A 112 13.89 -17.14 -18.43
N ARG A 113 14.25 -16.58 -17.29
CA ARG A 113 14.99 -17.30 -16.26
C ARG A 113 14.05 -18.37 -15.70
N ARG A 114 14.00 -19.51 -16.35
CA ARG A 114 13.44 -20.73 -15.76
C ARG A 114 14.38 -21.10 -14.64
N THR A 115 13.90 -20.91 -13.44
CA THR A 115 14.62 -21.28 -12.21
C THR A 115 14.84 -22.78 -12.22
N ASP A 116 16.09 -23.20 -12.33
CA ASP A 116 16.50 -24.53 -11.91
C ASP A 116 16.20 -24.67 -10.41
N ASN A 117 15.66 -25.81 -10.02
CA ASN A 117 15.08 -26.16 -8.72
C ASN A 117 16.04 -26.11 -7.50
N GLN A 118 17.02 -25.19 -7.46
CA GLN A 118 17.90 -24.95 -6.31
C GLN A 118 18.00 -23.46 -5.99
N GLU A 119 16.88 -22.89 -5.48
CA GLU A 119 16.90 -21.54 -4.91
C GLU A 119 17.81 -21.50 -3.67
N SER A 120 18.89 -20.74 -3.75
CA SER A 120 19.73 -20.46 -2.58
C SER A 120 18.97 -19.54 -1.60
N SER A 121 19.36 -19.57 -0.31
CA SER A 121 18.79 -18.64 0.70
C SER A 121 18.95 -17.16 0.29
N THR A 122 20.03 -16.84 -0.40
CA THR A 122 20.32 -15.50 -0.92
C THR A 122 19.35 -15.09 -2.04
N GLN A 123 18.92 -16.05 -2.90
CA GLN A 123 17.94 -15.78 -3.95
C GLN A 123 16.57 -15.46 -3.37
N LYS A 124 16.10 -16.23 -2.38
CA LYS A 124 14.83 -15.98 -1.69
C LYS A 124 14.76 -14.62 -1.01
N VAL A 125 15.87 -14.14 -0.46
CA VAL A 125 15.94 -12.80 0.15
C VAL A 125 15.81 -11.73 -0.94
N ARG A 126 16.53 -11.86 -2.06
CA ARG A 126 16.44 -10.91 -3.18
C ARG A 126 15.05 -10.87 -3.81
N ASP A 127 14.42 -12.03 -3.97
CA ASP A 127 13.05 -12.10 -4.50
C ASP A 127 12.06 -11.41 -3.56
N SER A 128 12.22 -11.59 -2.24
CA SER A 128 11.39 -10.89 -1.24
C SER A 128 11.59 -9.38 -1.23
N GLU A 129 12.83 -8.90 -1.44
CA GLU A 129 13.13 -7.47 -1.54
C GLU A 129 12.54 -6.88 -2.82
N LEU A 130 12.66 -7.59 -3.95
CA LEU A 130 12.07 -7.18 -5.23
C LEU A 130 10.55 -7.06 -5.13
N GLU A 131 9.88 -8.06 -4.58
CA GLU A 131 8.43 -8.05 -4.36
C GLU A 131 8.00 -6.86 -3.50
N HIS A 132 8.77 -6.57 -2.45
CA HIS A 132 8.52 -5.41 -1.59
C HIS A 132 8.64 -4.08 -2.35
N LEU A 133 9.64 -3.93 -3.21
CA LEU A 133 9.81 -2.75 -4.05
C LEU A 133 8.67 -2.61 -5.06
N CYS A 134 8.19 -3.71 -5.64
CA CYS A 134 7.02 -3.72 -6.52
C CYS A 134 5.74 -3.30 -5.78
N ASP A 135 5.56 -3.71 -4.52
CA ASP A 135 4.43 -3.27 -3.68
C ASP A 135 4.48 -1.76 -3.38
N ILE A 136 5.68 -1.22 -3.11
CA ILE A 136 5.90 0.22 -2.93
C ILE A 136 5.53 0.98 -4.20
N ALA A 137 6.07 0.57 -5.34
CA ALA A 137 5.77 1.20 -6.64
C ALA A 137 4.28 1.17 -6.97
N ALA A 138 3.62 0.01 -6.78
CA ALA A 138 2.18 -0.15 -6.98
C ALA A 138 1.38 0.83 -6.12
N THR A 139 1.78 0.99 -4.86
CA THR A 139 1.14 1.94 -3.94
C THR A 139 1.28 3.38 -4.44
N HIS A 140 2.46 3.78 -4.92
CA HIS A 140 2.72 5.12 -5.45
C HIS A 140 2.06 5.37 -6.81
N MET A 141 1.96 4.36 -7.66
CA MET A 141 1.18 4.48 -8.91
C MET A 141 -0.31 4.65 -8.64
N LEU A 142 -0.88 3.90 -7.70
CA LEU A 142 -2.31 3.96 -7.40
C LEU A 142 -2.70 5.18 -6.56
N MET A 143 -1.81 5.65 -5.69
CA MET A 143 -1.99 6.80 -4.79
C MET A 143 -0.79 7.76 -4.89
N PRO A 144 -0.60 8.45 -6.04
CA PRO A 144 0.52 9.36 -6.24
C PRO A 144 0.56 10.46 -5.20
N ASP A 145 1.76 10.81 -4.71
CA ASP A 145 1.94 11.67 -3.54
C ASP A 145 1.22 13.01 -3.68
N LYS A 146 1.39 13.69 -4.80
CA LYS A 146 0.77 14.99 -5.06
C LYS A 146 -0.76 14.90 -5.03
N MET A 147 -1.34 13.91 -5.74
CA MET A 147 -2.80 13.75 -5.79
C MET A 147 -3.36 13.35 -4.42
N PHE A 148 -2.69 12.42 -3.75
CA PHE A 148 -3.14 11.91 -2.46
C PHE A 148 -3.10 13.00 -1.38
N ARG A 149 -2.02 13.78 -1.30
CA ARG A 149 -1.92 14.93 -0.39
C ARG A 149 -2.97 15.98 -0.69
N GLN A 150 -3.19 16.33 -1.95
CA GLN A 150 -4.22 17.30 -2.33
C GLN A 150 -5.63 16.84 -1.96
N ALA A 151 -5.92 15.55 -2.09
CA ALA A 151 -7.21 14.98 -1.69
C ALA A 151 -7.34 14.94 -0.17
N SER A 152 -6.32 14.47 0.55
CA SER A 152 -6.34 14.36 2.01
C SER A 152 -6.42 15.71 2.72
N LEU A 153 -5.80 16.76 2.19
CA LEU A 153 -5.85 18.12 2.75
C LEU A 153 -7.25 18.74 2.73
N LYS A 154 -8.16 18.22 1.90
CA LYS A 154 -9.56 18.66 1.86
C LYS A 154 -10.44 17.97 2.91
N LEU A 155 -9.89 17.01 3.63
CA LEU A 155 -10.58 16.20 4.62
C LEU A 155 -9.98 16.45 6.02
N SER A 156 -10.80 16.29 7.05
CA SER A 156 -10.31 16.26 8.43
C SER A 156 -9.48 14.99 8.64
N THR A 157 -8.43 15.06 9.47
CA THR A 157 -7.68 13.86 9.85
C THR A 157 -8.57 12.96 10.72
N SER A 158 -9.17 11.94 10.10
CA SER A 158 -10.16 11.07 10.74
C SER A 158 -10.21 9.69 10.10
N ILE A 159 -10.84 8.74 10.79
CA ILE A 159 -11.04 7.39 10.26
C ILE A 159 -11.98 7.38 9.04
N GLU A 160 -12.92 8.31 8.97
CA GLU A 160 -13.82 8.46 7.82
C GLU A 160 -13.08 8.93 6.57
N ALA A 161 -12.07 9.80 6.72
CA ALA A 161 -11.26 10.28 5.61
C ALA A 161 -10.58 9.12 4.87
N ILE A 162 -10.13 8.09 5.61
CA ILE A 162 -9.55 6.88 5.01
C ILE A 162 -10.55 6.19 4.09
N SER A 163 -11.82 6.06 4.51
CA SER A 163 -12.87 5.43 3.69
C SER A 163 -13.16 6.24 2.43
N ILE A 164 -13.19 7.58 2.54
CA ILE A 164 -13.41 8.48 1.40
C ILE A 164 -12.26 8.37 0.41
N LEU A 165 -11.01 8.41 0.89
CA LEU A 165 -9.82 8.31 0.05
C LEU A 165 -9.71 6.93 -0.61
N ALA A 166 -9.98 5.85 0.12
CA ALA A 166 -9.96 4.50 -0.43
C ALA A 166 -10.95 4.34 -1.59
N ASN A 167 -12.16 4.91 -1.45
CA ASN A 167 -13.15 4.92 -2.53
C ASN A 167 -12.70 5.80 -3.71
N MET A 168 -12.15 6.98 -3.43
CA MET A 168 -11.69 7.94 -4.44
C MET A 168 -10.55 7.37 -5.31
N PHE A 169 -9.57 6.71 -4.67
CA PHE A 169 -8.43 6.11 -5.35
C PHE A 169 -8.65 4.67 -5.80
N GLN A 170 -9.78 4.06 -5.41
CA GLN A 170 -10.09 2.64 -5.64
C GLN A 170 -8.97 1.72 -5.14
N THR A 171 -8.59 1.91 -3.88
CA THR A 171 -7.56 1.16 -3.17
C THR A 171 -8.12 0.52 -1.90
N SER A 172 -7.40 -0.45 -1.33
CA SER A 172 -7.85 -1.10 -0.09
C SER A 172 -7.80 -0.14 1.11
N ILE A 173 -8.71 -0.32 2.07
CA ILE A 173 -8.71 0.45 3.32
C ILE A 173 -7.35 0.35 4.04
N PRO A 174 -6.72 -0.83 4.22
CA PRO A 174 -5.42 -0.93 4.89
C PRO A 174 -4.32 -0.16 4.15
N SER A 175 -4.19 -0.31 2.84
CA SER A 175 -3.18 0.41 2.04
C SER A 175 -3.40 1.92 2.10
N THR A 176 -4.66 2.37 1.97
CA THR A 176 -5.01 3.79 2.09
C THR A 176 -4.71 4.34 3.49
N ALA A 177 -4.97 3.56 4.54
CA ALA A 177 -4.69 3.96 5.92
C ALA A 177 -3.20 4.16 6.17
N ILE A 178 -2.35 3.27 5.67
CA ILE A 178 -0.89 3.42 5.72
C ILE A 178 -0.47 4.71 5.01
N ARG A 179 -0.93 4.89 3.77
CA ARG A 179 -0.61 6.08 2.97
C ARG A 179 -1.10 7.37 3.63
N PHE A 180 -2.29 7.33 4.23
CA PHE A 180 -2.88 8.46 4.95
C PHE A 180 -2.02 8.88 6.15
N VAL A 181 -1.56 7.92 6.94
CA VAL A 181 -0.70 8.19 8.11
C VAL A 181 0.69 8.62 7.68
N ASP A 182 1.29 7.99 6.67
CA ASP A 182 2.60 8.38 6.13
C ASP A 182 2.62 9.83 5.61
N THR A 183 1.52 10.28 5.02
CA THR A 183 1.38 11.65 4.51
C THR A 183 0.79 12.65 5.50
N SER A 184 0.38 12.19 6.70
CA SER A 184 -0.23 13.03 7.73
C SER A 184 0.76 14.05 8.29
N ARG A 185 0.28 15.28 8.48
CA ARG A 185 0.99 16.32 9.21
C ARG A 185 0.77 16.27 10.72
N MET A 186 -0.11 15.38 11.18
CA MET A 186 -0.38 15.18 12.59
C MET A 186 0.36 13.95 13.10
N PRO A 187 1.04 14.04 14.27
CA PRO A 187 1.63 12.89 14.92
C PRO A 187 0.55 11.84 15.22
N THR A 188 0.51 10.77 14.43
CA THR A 188 -0.55 9.77 14.46
C THR A 188 0.03 8.37 14.38
N ILE A 189 -0.55 7.45 15.13
CA ILE A 189 -0.28 6.01 15.04
C ILE A 189 -1.50 5.33 14.43
N LEU A 190 -1.25 4.44 13.50
CA LEU A 190 -2.21 3.53 12.90
C LEU A 190 -2.03 2.14 13.52
N ILE A 191 -3.11 1.53 13.97
CA ILE A 191 -3.12 0.14 14.42
C ILE A 191 -4.12 -0.66 13.58
N PHE A 192 -3.63 -1.73 12.98
CA PHE A 192 -4.47 -2.74 12.33
C PHE A 192 -4.60 -3.95 13.26
N SER A 193 -5.84 -4.34 13.53
CA SER A 193 -6.13 -5.46 14.43
C SER A 193 -7.14 -6.41 13.80
N GLN A 194 -6.96 -7.69 14.08
CA GLN A 194 -7.83 -8.76 13.59
C GLN A 194 -7.98 -9.84 14.67
N VAL A 195 -9.09 -10.57 14.63
CA VAL A 195 -9.26 -11.72 15.50
C VAL A 195 -8.22 -12.78 15.13
N TYR A 196 -7.58 -13.30 16.14
CA TYR A 196 -6.62 -14.37 16.01
C TYR A 196 -6.99 -15.53 16.94
N ASP A 197 -7.22 -16.67 16.33
CA ASP A 197 -7.49 -17.94 17.02
C ASP A 197 -6.18 -18.66 17.29
N LYS A 198 -5.82 -18.80 18.57
CA LYS A 198 -4.79 -19.75 18.97
C LYS A 198 -5.45 -21.10 19.28
N PRO A 199 -4.83 -22.22 18.88
CA PRO A 199 -5.27 -23.51 19.36
C PRO A 199 -5.42 -23.50 20.90
N ASN A 200 -6.56 -23.95 21.42
CA ASN A 200 -6.88 -24.02 22.85
C ASN A 200 -7.04 -22.66 23.57
N SER A 201 -7.35 -21.58 22.88
CA SER A 201 -7.70 -20.30 23.51
C SER A 201 -8.94 -19.69 22.84
N SER A 202 -9.71 -18.88 23.58
CA SER A 202 -10.80 -18.12 22.97
C SER A 202 -10.24 -17.12 21.95
N PRO A 203 -10.96 -16.90 20.81
CA PRO A 203 -10.61 -15.89 19.83
C PRO A 203 -10.42 -14.51 20.47
N LYS A 204 -9.32 -13.84 20.17
CA LYS A 204 -9.06 -12.49 20.71
C LYS A 204 -8.67 -11.55 19.60
N LEU A 205 -9.19 -10.31 19.67
CA LEU A 205 -8.76 -9.21 18.81
C LEU A 205 -7.31 -8.84 19.16
N ARG A 206 -6.41 -8.88 18.17
CA ARG A 206 -4.97 -8.66 18.36
C ARG A 206 -4.41 -7.73 17.31
N VAL A 207 -3.43 -6.95 17.69
CA VAL A 207 -2.63 -6.17 16.75
C VAL A 207 -1.94 -7.10 15.76
N ARG A 208 -2.08 -6.82 14.48
CA ARG A 208 -1.37 -7.51 13.40
C ARG A 208 -0.15 -6.72 12.94
N TRP A 209 -0.31 -5.42 12.81
CA TRP A 209 0.75 -4.47 12.50
C TRP A 209 0.34 -3.06 12.93
N SER A 210 1.30 -2.16 12.97
CA SER A 210 1.10 -0.73 13.21
C SER A 210 2.01 0.09 12.30
N ALA A 211 1.60 1.32 12.01
CA ALA A 211 2.39 2.30 11.29
C ALA A 211 2.35 3.64 12.04
N GLN A 212 3.34 4.50 11.80
CA GLN A 212 3.46 5.80 12.45
C GLN A 212 3.69 6.88 11.39
N SER A 213 3.10 8.05 11.60
CA SER A 213 3.39 9.20 10.74
C SER A 213 4.84 9.65 10.90
N LYS A 214 5.42 10.24 9.84
CA LYS A 214 6.77 10.82 9.88
C LYS A 214 6.90 11.87 10.99
N GLU A 215 5.86 12.65 11.20
CA GLU A 215 5.78 13.64 12.29
C GLU A 215 5.88 13.01 13.68
N SER A 216 5.30 11.82 13.89
CA SER A 216 5.43 11.10 15.18
C SER A 216 6.84 10.55 15.39
N LEU A 217 7.50 10.09 14.34
CA LEU A 217 8.87 9.54 14.41
C LEU A 217 9.91 10.58 14.79
N HIS A 218 9.68 11.86 14.50
CA HIS A 218 10.57 12.95 14.91
C HIS A 218 10.57 13.20 16.41
N SER A 219 9.49 12.87 17.10
CA SER A 219 9.32 13.08 18.53
C SER A 219 9.57 11.82 19.36
N HIS A 220 8.96 10.70 18.99
CA HIS A 220 9.06 9.43 19.71
C HIS A 220 8.82 8.25 18.78
N THR A 221 9.63 7.20 18.92
CA THR A 221 9.35 5.91 18.27
C THR A 221 8.51 5.06 19.21
N PHE A 222 7.30 4.75 18.78
CA PHE A 222 6.42 3.83 19.51
C PHE A 222 6.59 2.42 18.97
N TYR A 223 6.77 1.47 19.89
CA TYR A 223 6.84 0.05 19.57
C TYR A 223 5.58 -0.65 20.04
N ILE A 224 4.80 -1.15 19.09
CA ILE A 224 3.58 -1.89 19.35
C ILE A 224 3.81 -3.33 18.86
N PRO A 225 4.02 -4.30 19.77
CA PRO A 225 4.29 -5.68 19.37
C PRO A 225 3.12 -6.29 18.62
N THR A 226 3.40 -7.07 17.58
CA THR A 226 2.42 -7.92 16.93
C THR A 226 1.81 -8.90 17.94
N PHE A 227 0.56 -9.28 17.70
CA PHE A 227 -0.23 -10.14 18.57
C PHE A 227 -0.55 -9.58 19.96
N THR A 228 -0.23 -8.31 20.24
CA THR A 228 -0.71 -7.64 21.46
C THR A 228 -2.23 -7.67 21.49
N PRO A 229 -2.86 -8.18 22.57
CA PRO A 229 -4.31 -8.23 22.67
C PRO A 229 -4.92 -6.84 22.87
N ILE A 230 -6.02 -6.57 22.20
CA ILE A 230 -6.85 -5.39 22.44
C ILE A 230 -7.79 -5.70 23.60
N LYS A 231 -7.82 -4.83 24.61
CA LYS A 231 -8.66 -5.02 25.81
C LYS A 231 -10.14 -4.92 25.45
N GLU A 232 -10.96 -5.80 26.00
CA GLU A 232 -12.40 -5.89 25.69
C GLU A 232 -13.22 -4.69 26.20
N ASP A 233 -12.74 -4.01 27.24
CA ASP A 233 -13.32 -2.79 27.78
C ASP A 233 -12.90 -1.52 27.05
N SER A 234 -12.00 -1.63 26.05
CA SER A 234 -11.49 -0.50 25.27
C SER A 234 -12.50 0.00 24.23
N LYS A 235 -12.38 1.28 23.86
CA LYS A 235 -13.12 1.87 22.73
C LYS A 235 -12.75 1.21 21.41
N LEU A 236 -11.50 0.79 21.26
CA LEU A 236 -11.03 0.03 20.11
C LEU A 236 -11.85 -1.26 19.96
N TYR A 237 -12.00 -2.03 21.03
CA TYR A 237 -12.77 -3.25 21.02
C TYR A 237 -14.27 -2.99 20.80
N GLN A 238 -14.80 -1.92 21.38
CA GLN A 238 -16.20 -1.52 21.16
C GLN A 238 -16.49 -1.20 19.69
N ALA A 239 -15.57 -0.51 19.00
CA ALA A 239 -15.69 -0.25 17.56
C ALA A 239 -15.73 -1.54 16.74
N TYR A 240 -14.94 -2.54 17.13
CA TYR A 240 -14.95 -3.85 16.51
C TYR A 240 -16.26 -4.59 16.79
N LYS A 241 -16.70 -4.64 18.06
CA LYS A 241 -17.89 -5.38 18.50
C LYS A 241 -19.18 -4.82 17.90
N ASN A 242 -19.31 -3.50 17.89
CA ASN A 242 -20.54 -2.80 17.49
C ASN A 242 -20.60 -2.45 16.01
N GLU A 243 -19.54 -2.76 15.24
CA GLU A 243 -19.40 -2.41 13.82
C GLU A 243 -19.65 -0.93 13.52
N SER A 244 -19.30 -0.09 14.47
CA SER A 244 -19.53 1.35 14.42
C SER A 244 -18.24 2.13 14.64
N VAL A 245 -18.24 3.39 14.25
CA VAL A 245 -17.12 4.29 14.58
C VAL A 245 -17.18 4.61 16.07
N CYS A 246 -16.08 4.34 16.78
CA CYS A 246 -15.87 4.80 18.16
C CYS A 246 -14.78 5.85 18.20
N LYS A 247 -15.06 6.98 18.86
CA LYS A 247 -14.14 8.11 19.01
C LYS A 247 -14.07 8.57 20.45
N GLY A 248 -12.94 9.13 20.85
CA GLY A 248 -12.76 9.79 22.13
C GLY A 248 -11.48 9.42 22.84
N PHE A 249 -11.25 10.04 24.00
CA PHE A 249 -10.09 9.76 24.83
C PHE A 249 -10.19 8.38 25.47
N GLU A 250 -9.05 7.70 25.52
CA GLU A 250 -8.90 6.39 26.11
C GLU A 250 -7.51 6.24 26.73
N ASN A 251 -7.44 5.56 27.88
CA ASN A 251 -6.16 5.17 28.46
C ASN A 251 -5.64 3.90 27.78
N LEU A 252 -4.64 4.08 26.94
CA LEU A 252 -3.99 2.99 26.23
C LEU A 252 -2.82 2.42 27.05
N ASP A 253 -2.64 1.12 26.91
CA ASP A 253 -1.48 0.37 27.42
C ASP A 253 -1.18 -0.74 26.41
N ILE A 254 -0.60 -0.32 25.28
CA ILE A 254 -0.32 -1.19 24.12
C ILE A 254 1.16 -1.02 23.73
N GLY A 255 1.98 -2.03 24.02
CA GLY A 255 3.43 -1.92 23.85
C GLY A 255 4.03 -0.86 24.74
N ASN A 256 4.78 0.09 24.18
CA ASN A 256 5.29 1.25 24.93
C ASN A 256 4.36 2.49 24.82
N LEU A 257 3.24 2.39 24.13
CA LEU A 257 2.22 3.44 24.06
C LEU A 257 1.36 3.38 25.32
N LYS A 258 1.66 4.27 26.31
CA LYS A 258 0.98 4.31 27.60
C LYS A 258 0.49 5.72 27.89
N GLY A 259 -0.78 5.86 28.25
CA GLY A 259 -1.38 7.13 28.59
C GLY A 259 -2.73 7.39 27.95
N ALA A 260 -3.27 8.59 28.16
CA ALA A 260 -4.54 9.02 27.61
C ALA A 260 -4.34 9.64 26.23
N TYR A 261 -4.96 9.04 25.22
CA TYR A 261 -4.90 9.49 23.83
C TYR A 261 -6.29 9.61 23.25
N TYR A 262 -6.47 10.55 22.33
CA TYR A 262 -7.67 10.57 21.51
C TYR A 262 -7.56 9.49 20.43
N THR A 263 -8.59 8.67 20.29
CA THR A 263 -8.61 7.56 19.35
C THR A 263 -9.84 7.62 18.46
N GLU A 264 -9.70 7.18 17.24
CA GLU A 264 -10.79 6.91 16.32
C GLU A 264 -10.62 5.51 15.77
N SER A 265 -11.64 4.68 15.90
CA SER A 265 -11.59 3.28 15.48
C SER A 265 -12.84 2.89 14.71
N LYS A 266 -12.67 2.07 13.69
CA LYS A 266 -13.76 1.52 12.87
C LYS A 266 -13.42 0.11 12.39
N SER A 267 -14.38 -0.79 12.44
CA SER A 267 -14.26 -2.09 11.80
C SER A 267 -14.63 -2.04 10.33
N PHE A 268 -13.99 -2.91 9.57
CA PHE A 268 -14.18 -3.06 8.13
C PHE A 268 -14.26 -4.54 7.80
N HIS A 269 -14.85 -4.86 6.65
CA HIS A 269 -14.95 -6.20 6.11
C HIS A 269 -14.13 -6.34 4.82
N PHE A 270 -13.55 -7.51 4.64
CA PHE A 270 -12.95 -7.95 3.38
C PHE A 270 -13.32 -9.41 3.15
N GLY A 271 -14.29 -9.67 2.29
CA GLY A 271 -14.95 -10.97 2.20
C GLY A 271 -15.60 -11.32 3.54
N ASP A 272 -15.30 -12.51 4.05
CA ASP A 272 -15.76 -12.99 5.35
C ASP A 272 -14.90 -12.50 6.54
N ASP A 273 -13.73 -11.92 6.23
CA ASP A 273 -12.82 -11.41 7.26
C ASP A 273 -13.25 -10.04 7.76
N ARG A 274 -13.19 -9.87 9.09
CA ARG A 274 -13.41 -8.57 9.74
C ARG A 274 -12.15 -8.12 10.45
N TYR A 275 -11.80 -6.86 10.26
CA TYR A 275 -10.64 -6.23 10.89
C TYR A 275 -10.98 -4.84 11.44
N LEU A 276 -10.12 -4.36 12.32
CA LEU A 276 -10.21 -3.04 12.95
C LEU A 276 -9.07 -2.15 12.49
N ILE A 277 -9.38 -0.94 12.08
CA ILE A 277 -8.43 0.16 11.91
C ILE A 277 -8.63 1.15 13.05
N SER A 278 -7.55 1.52 13.71
CA SER A 278 -7.55 2.54 14.77
C SER A 278 -6.51 3.60 14.50
N LEU A 279 -6.90 4.87 14.57
CA LEU A 279 -6.02 6.03 14.58
C LEU A 279 -5.86 6.51 16.02
N ILE A 280 -4.63 6.74 16.44
CA ILE A 280 -4.27 7.25 17.75
C ILE A 280 -3.52 8.56 17.54
N PHE A 281 -4.07 9.65 18.05
CA PHE A 281 -3.52 11.00 17.91
C PHE A 281 -2.63 11.29 19.11
N LEU A 282 -1.33 11.50 18.86
CA LEU A 282 -0.33 11.68 19.91
C LEU A 282 -0.38 13.09 20.52
N GLU A 283 -0.78 14.07 19.73
CA GLU A 283 -1.04 15.43 20.18
C GLU A 283 -2.55 15.69 20.15
N ALA A 284 -3.17 15.66 21.30
CA ALA A 284 -4.54 16.13 21.43
C ALA A 284 -4.55 17.66 21.33
N HIS A 285 -4.65 18.19 20.15
CA HIS A 285 -5.06 19.59 19.98
C HIS A 285 -6.52 19.72 20.41
N THR A 286 -6.73 19.77 21.71
CA THR A 286 -8.01 19.98 22.40
C THR A 286 -8.74 21.28 21.95
N LYS A 287 -8.12 22.11 21.10
CA LYS A 287 -8.69 23.38 20.63
C LYS A 287 -9.22 23.40 19.20
N LYS A 288 -9.12 22.31 18.43
CA LYS A 288 -9.60 22.25 17.03
C LYS A 288 -10.58 21.12 16.72
N LEU A 289 -10.93 20.29 17.72
CA LEU A 289 -11.86 19.17 17.58
C LEU A 289 -13.20 19.42 18.31
N LEU A 290 -13.39 20.59 18.87
CA LEU A 290 -14.67 21.16 19.34
C LEU A 290 -15.02 22.35 18.42
#